data_0af1d1c66adadf5caad132bf671b8e36
#
_entry.id   0af1d1c66adadf5caad132bf671b8e36
#
_cell.length_a   1.000
_cell.length_b   1.000
_cell.length_c   1.000
_cell.angle_alpha   90.00
_cell.angle_beta   90.00
_cell.angle_gamma   90.00
#
_symmetry.space_group_name_H-M   'P 1'
#
loop_
_entity.id
_entity.type
_entity.pdbx_description
1 polymer ?
#
loop_
_entity_poly.entity_id
_entity_poly.type
_entity_poly.pdbx_seq_one_letter_code
_entity_poly.pdbx_strand_id
1 'polypeptide(L)'
;SYTADDLFIPVLFRLYPLSGQIMPMESSMVDFSFQNITAETFQKSCILYESIVILNTFEYVVILSGLQLEQIRQPFTENLLTLFKNLQSFLHCEIACGIAPEVSLTELPETLTRLREMRESNLNSVNKPLFLQDFVPSTTSYIPPSLEVINTFLEQKQADAALQNIENYLSKYIQASGITKNFLLHLRLDIEQIVFSYLHKNGIEAHTLFSSEERDELITKSLDAVPYMFNYLRYLIQRAVEYNSFINEKDSVVDIVLNYIHQHYSEDISRTMLADMVYLNPDYLARLFKKQTQTSIINYITTYRLEKAKELLLNPDIPVGTVALKVGYGNYSYFSKLFKDVVGCTPNEYRKK
;
A
#
# COMPACT_ATOMS: atom_id res chain seq x y z
N SER A 1 -18.47 39.05 -21.76
CA SER A 1 -18.27 38.05 -22.81
C SER A 1 -16.84 38.16 -23.29
N TYR A 2 -16.13 37.06 -23.27
CA TYR A 2 -14.74 36.98 -23.72
C TYR A 2 -14.68 36.91 -25.23
N THR A 3 -13.62 37.47 -25.80
CA THR A 3 -13.30 37.41 -27.22
C THR A 3 -12.21 36.38 -27.50
N ALA A 4 -11.96 36.03 -28.76
CA ALA A 4 -10.90 35.10 -29.13
C ALA A 4 -9.49 35.65 -28.83
N ASP A 5 -9.36 36.97 -28.69
CA ASP A 5 -8.09 37.66 -28.48
C ASP A 5 -7.78 37.85 -26.97
N ASP A 6 -8.73 37.49 -26.06
CA ASP A 6 -8.48 37.57 -24.61
C ASP A 6 -7.48 36.48 -24.19
N LEU A 7 -6.44 36.91 -23.48
CA LEU A 7 -5.39 36.04 -23.01
C LEU A 7 -5.54 35.74 -21.52
N PHE A 8 -5.29 34.49 -21.17
CA PHE A 8 -5.42 33.97 -19.82
C PHE A 8 -4.16 33.20 -19.41
N ILE A 9 -3.84 33.24 -18.11
CA ILE A 9 -2.77 32.45 -17.53
C ILE A 9 -3.41 31.30 -16.75
N PRO A 10 -3.39 30.05 -17.25
CA PRO A 10 -3.83 28.91 -16.48
C PRO A 10 -2.75 28.47 -15.49
N VAL A 11 -3.15 28.30 -14.23
CA VAL A 11 -2.31 27.79 -13.15
C VAL A 11 -2.93 26.50 -12.65
N LEU A 12 -2.24 25.39 -12.87
CA LEU A 12 -2.68 24.06 -12.46
C LEU A 12 -2.13 23.72 -11.09
N PHE A 13 -3.03 23.39 -10.15
CA PHE A 13 -2.70 22.92 -8.82
C PHE A 13 -3.08 21.47 -8.65
N ARG A 14 -2.25 20.70 -7.95
CA ARG A 14 -2.57 19.38 -7.42
C ARG A 14 -2.18 19.34 -5.96
N LEU A 15 -3.13 19.01 -5.09
CA LEU A 15 -2.88 18.83 -3.66
C LEU A 15 -2.61 17.35 -3.38
N TYR A 16 -1.63 17.09 -2.53
CA TYR A 16 -1.27 15.78 -2.04
C TYR A 16 -1.35 15.77 -0.52
N PRO A 17 -2.04 14.81 0.14
CA PRO A 17 -2.00 14.70 1.59
C PRO A 17 -0.56 14.48 2.06
N LEU A 18 -0.19 14.98 3.24
CA LEU A 18 1.12 14.71 3.82
C LEU A 18 1.35 13.21 3.98
N SER A 19 2.60 12.80 3.87
CA SER A 19 3.03 11.39 3.92
C SER A 19 2.39 10.61 5.08
N GLY A 20 1.66 9.53 4.74
CA GLY A 20 1.03 8.64 5.72
C GLY A 20 -0.29 9.16 6.31
N GLN A 21 -0.85 10.24 5.77
CA GLN A 21 -2.12 10.80 6.23
C GLN A 21 -3.15 10.80 5.08
N ILE A 22 -4.41 10.59 5.44
CA ILE A 22 -5.55 10.92 4.58
C ILE A 22 -5.79 12.42 4.72
N MET A 23 -6.27 13.08 3.66
CA MET A 23 -6.73 14.48 3.81
C MET A 23 -7.66 14.57 5.02
N PRO A 24 -7.44 15.50 5.95
CA PRO A 24 -8.20 15.56 7.21
C PRO A 24 -9.67 15.95 7.02
N MET A 25 -10.08 16.20 5.78
CA MET A 25 -11.42 16.69 5.42
C MET A 25 -11.96 15.92 4.22
N GLU A 26 -13.30 15.87 4.11
CA GLU A 26 -13.98 15.40 2.91
C GLU A 26 -13.59 16.24 1.68
N SER A 27 -13.60 15.64 0.49
CA SER A 27 -13.17 16.31 -0.74
C SER A 27 -13.90 17.64 -1.00
N SER A 28 -15.20 17.69 -0.72
CA SER A 28 -16.02 18.91 -0.84
C SER A 28 -15.55 20.04 0.06
N MET A 29 -15.10 19.73 1.28
CA MET A 29 -14.55 20.70 2.22
C MET A 29 -13.16 21.18 1.80
N VAL A 30 -12.35 20.28 1.22
CA VAL A 30 -11.05 20.65 0.66
C VAL A 30 -11.23 21.57 -0.55
N ASP A 31 -12.18 21.27 -1.43
CA ASP A 31 -12.51 22.08 -2.60
C ASP A 31 -12.95 23.49 -2.19
N PHE A 32 -13.87 23.60 -1.22
CA PHE A 32 -14.32 24.86 -0.68
C PHE A 32 -13.19 25.66 -0.01
N SER A 33 -12.34 24.97 0.77
CA SER A 33 -11.22 25.61 1.45
C SER A 33 -10.16 26.09 0.47
N PHE A 34 -9.84 25.29 -0.56
CA PHE A 34 -8.92 25.69 -1.61
C PHE A 34 -9.40 26.95 -2.34
N GLN A 35 -10.68 27.00 -2.73
CA GLN A 35 -11.27 28.16 -3.41
C GLN A 35 -11.20 29.41 -2.54
N ASN A 36 -11.59 29.34 -1.26
CA ASN A 36 -11.60 30.49 -0.36
C ASN A 36 -10.20 31.00 -0.05
N ILE A 37 -9.26 30.12 0.30
CA ILE A 37 -7.89 30.51 0.62
C ILE A 37 -7.20 31.13 -0.60
N THR A 38 -7.43 30.56 -1.79
CA THR A 38 -6.88 31.08 -3.04
C THR A 38 -7.47 32.45 -3.36
N ALA A 39 -8.78 32.59 -3.28
CA ALA A 39 -9.48 33.87 -3.52
C ALA A 39 -8.99 34.97 -2.56
N GLU A 40 -8.93 34.69 -1.27
CA GLU A 40 -8.47 35.62 -0.26
C GLU A 40 -7.00 36.03 -0.45
N THR A 41 -6.13 35.06 -0.79
CA THR A 41 -4.71 35.33 -1.00
C THR A 41 -4.50 36.21 -2.23
N PHE A 42 -5.18 35.93 -3.34
CA PHE A 42 -5.07 36.71 -4.56
C PHE A 42 -5.69 38.08 -4.43
N GLN A 43 -6.82 38.22 -3.73
CA GLN A 43 -7.45 39.53 -3.47
C GLN A 43 -6.50 40.44 -2.65
N LYS A 44 -5.83 39.91 -1.63
CA LYS A 44 -4.85 40.66 -0.83
C LYS A 44 -3.65 41.11 -1.66
N SER A 45 -3.31 40.38 -2.68
CA SER A 45 -2.17 40.65 -3.59
C SER A 45 -2.57 41.40 -4.85
N CYS A 46 -3.83 41.83 -4.96
CA CYS A 46 -4.38 42.50 -6.15
C CYS A 46 -4.23 41.70 -7.44
N ILE A 47 -4.18 40.36 -7.36
CA ILE A 47 -4.17 39.47 -8.49
C ILE A 47 -5.62 39.19 -8.91
N LEU A 48 -5.94 39.54 -10.15
CA LEU A 48 -7.24 39.24 -10.73
C LEU A 48 -7.29 37.80 -11.24
N TYR A 49 -8.33 37.08 -10.82
CA TYR A 49 -8.62 35.74 -11.37
C TYR A 49 -10.06 35.72 -11.87
N GLU A 50 -10.27 34.98 -12.95
CA GLU A 50 -11.57 34.85 -13.61
C GLU A 50 -12.39 33.71 -13.01
N SER A 51 -11.73 32.58 -12.75
CA SER A 51 -12.38 31.39 -12.24
C SER A 51 -11.40 30.43 -11.56
N ILE A 52 -11.95 29.62 -10.67
CA ILE A 52 -11.29 28.43 -10.09
C ILE A 52 -12.13 27.24 -10.52
N VAL A 53 -11.56 26.34 -11.30
CA VAL A 53 -12.22 25.17 -11.85
C VAL A 53 -11.67 23.91 -11.18
N ILE A 54 -12.57 23.08 -10.66
CA ILE A 54 -12.24 21.75 -10.12
C ILE A 54 -12.20 20.78 -11.30
N LEU A 55 -11.03 20.19 -11.60
CA LEU A 55 -10.88 19.24 -12.70
C LEU A 55 -11.12 17.81 -12.24
N ASN A 56 -10.55 17.46 -11.10
CA ASN A 56 -10.67 16.16 -10.44
C ASN A 56 -10.52 16.33 -8.93
N THR A 57 -10.65 15.26 -8.17
CA THR A 57 -10.38 15.28 -6.73
C THR A 57 -8.99 15.84 -6.45
N PHE A 58 -8.95 16.97 -5.74
CA PHE A 58 -7.72 17.71 -5.38
C PHE A 58 -6.89 18.25 -6.56
N GLU A 59 -7.48 18.40 -7.73
CA GLU A 59 -6.85 19.01 -8.91
C GLU A 59 -7.67 20.22 -9.38
N TYR A 60 -7.01 21.38 -9.41
CA TYR A 60 -7.67 22.68 -9.67
C TYR A 60 -6.93 23.46 -10.74
N VAL A 61 -7.69 24.19 -11.52
CA VAL A 61 -7.14 25.22 -12.42
C VAL A 61 -7.64 26.58 -11.98
N VAL A 62 -6.72 27.50 -11.76
CA VAL A 62 -7.02 28.90 -11.55
C VAL A 62 -6.71 29.65 -12.85
N ILE A 63 -7.71 30.34 -13.39
CA ILE A 63 -7.58 31.13 -14.61
C ILE A 63 -7.38 32.58 -14.21
N LEU A 64 -6.22 33.13 -14.56
CA LEU A 64 -5.88 34.53 -14.32
C LEU A 64 -6.03 35.34 -15.61
N SER A 65 -6.35 36.64 -15.49
CA SER A 65 -6.47 37.58 -16.60
C SER A 65 -5.81 38.90 -16.28
N GLY A 66 -5.57 39.71 -17.32
CA GLY A 66 -5.08 41.09 -17.18
C GLY A 66 -3.66 41.24 -16.63
N LEU A 67 -2.86 40.15 -16.68
CA LEU A 67 -1.48 40.12 -16.18
C LEU A 67 -0.52 39.88 -17.36
N GLN A 68 0.66 40.51 -17.28
CA GLN A 68 1.80 40.18 -18.12
C GLN A 68 2.80 39.38 -17.27
N LEU A 69 2.79 38.08 -17.41
CA LEU A 69 3.52 37.16 -16.53
C LEU A 69 5.02 37.47 -16.44
N GLU A 70 5.64 37.83 -17.55
CA GLU A 70 7.08 38.19 -17.58
C GLU A 70 7.43 39.37 -16.68
N GLN A 71 6.54 40.36 -16.60
CA GLN A 71 6.76 41.56 -15.77
C GLN A 71 6.54 41.34 -14.29
N ILE A 72 5.64 40.42 -13.94
CA ILE A 72 5.23 40.18 -12.55
C ILE A 72 5.73 38.84 -11.99
N ARG A 73 6.57 38.12 -12.70
CA ARG A 73 6.98 36.75 -12.38
C ARG A 73 7.49 36.61 -10.94
N GLN A 74 8.35 37.51 -10.48
CA GLN A 74 8.88 37.44 -9.13
C GLN A 74 7.83 37.72 -8.06
N PRO A 75 7.09 38.83 -8.06
CA PRO A 75 6.04 39.06 -7.08
C PRO A 75 4.92 38.01 -7.16
N PHE A 76 4.60 37.49 -8.34
CA PHE A 76 3.64 36.39 -8.48
C PHE A 76 4.14 35.09 -7.82
N THR A 77 5.42 34.78 -7.96
CA THR A 77 6.04 33.63 -7.26
C THR A 77 5.96 33.76 -5.75
N GLU A 78 6.23 34.95 -5.20
CA GLU A 78 6.13 35.22 -3.76
C GLU A 78 4.69 35.07 -3.24
N ASN A 79 3.71 35.51 -4.03
CA ASN A 79 2.29 35.34 -3.71
C ASN A 79 1.87 33.86 -3.73
N LEU A 80 2.36 33.08 -4.69
CA LEU A 80 2.13 31.63 -4.74
C LEU A 80 2.77 30.90 -3.54
N LEU A 81 3.97 31.29 -3.14
CA LEU A 81 4.61 30.72 -1.94
C LEU A 81 3.82 31.07 -0.66
N THR A 82 3.21 32.24 -0.60
CA THR A 82 2.30 32.63 0.48
C THR A 82 1.03 31.78 0.45
N LEU A 83 0.44 31.58 -0.74
CA LEU A 83 -0.70 30.69 -0.93
C LEU A 83 -0.36 29.25 -0.48
N PHE A 84 0.81 28.73 -0.86
CA PHE A 84 1.23 27.40 -0.44
C PHE A 84 1.32 27.25 1.08
N LYS A 85 1.92 28.23 1.76
CA LYS A 85 1.97 28.24 3.23
C LYS A 85 0.59 28.23 3.87
N ASN A 86 -0.35 29.02 3.33
CA ASN A 86 -1.72 29.06 3.82
C ASN A 86 -2.45 27.72 3.61
N LEU A 87 -2.34 27.14 2.40
CA LEU A 87 -2.93 25.83 2.08
C LEU A 87 -2.32 24.70 2.93
N GLN A 88 -0.99 24.69 3.08
CA GLN A 88 -0.29 23.70 3.90
C GLN A 88 -0.71 23.77 5.38
N SER A 89 -0.80 24.96 5.93
CA SER A 89 -1.17 25.14 7.34
C SER A 89 -2.62 24.73 7.64
N PHE A 90 -3.52 24.88 6.68
CA PHE A 90 -4.94 24.59 6.85
C PHE A 90 -5.34 23.19 6.38
N LEU A 91 -4.82 22.76 5.23
CA LEU A 91 -5.19 21.47 4.61
C LEU A 91 -4.20 20.34 4.91
N HIS A 92 -3.07 20.64 5.55
CA HIS A 92 -2.01 19.68 5.83
C HIS A 92 -1.61 18.87 4.58
N CYS A 93 -1.30 19.59 3.48
CA CYS A 93 -1.01 19.01 2.17
C CYS A 93 0.30 19.50 1.57
N GLU A 94 0.83 18.76 0.61
CA GLU A 94 1.85 19.21 -0.33
C GLU A 94 1.19 19.66 -1.63
N ILE A 95 1.83 20.58 -2.35
CA ILE A 95 1.25 21.25 -3.51
C ILE A 95 2.19 21.14 -4.70
N ALA A 96 1.71 20.54 -5.80
CA ALA A 96 2.33 20.72 -7.11
C ALA A 96 1.62 21.88 -7.83
N CYS A 97 2.39 22.79 -8.40
CA CYS A 97 1.88 23.97 -9.08
C CYS A 97 2.60 24.18 -10.41
N GLY A 98 1.84 24.18 -11.50
CA GLY A 98 2.32 24.48 -12.84
C GLY A 98 1.67 25.75 -13.39
N ILE A 99 2.47 26.66 -13.97
CA ILE A 99 2.06 27.96 -14.48
C ILE A 99 2.35 27.98 -15.99
N ALA A 100 1.34 28.21 -16.79
CA ALA A 100 1.51 28.40 -18.24
C ALA A 100 1.76 29.87 -18.59
N PRO A 101 2.29 30.17 -19.80
CA PRO A 101 2.25 31.50 -20.35
C PRO A 101 0.80 31.94 -20.63
N GLU A 102 0.65 33.19 -21.07
CA GLU A 102 -0.61 33.71 -21.57
C GLU A 102 -1.06 32.92 -22.81
N VAL A 103 -2.28 32.40 -22.77
CA VAL A 103 -2.89 31.61 -23.86
C VAL A 103 -4.31 32.05 -24.12
N SER A 104 -4.78 31.85 -25.34
CA SER A 104 -6.19 32.05 -25.71
C SER A 104 -7.06 30.91 -25.15
N LEU A 105 -8.38 31.13 -25.07
CA LEU A 105 -9.33 30.09 -24.65
C LEU A 105 -9.27 28.83 -25.54
N THR A 106 -8.94 28.96 -26.81
CA THR A 106 -8.83 27.82 -27.73
C THR A 106 -7.61 26.96 -27.47
N GLU A 107 -6.54 27.51 -26.90
CA GLU A 107 -5.29 26.79 -26.57
C GLU A 107 -5.32 26.18 -25.19
N LEU A 108 -6.31 26.55 -24.35
CA LEU A 108 -6.40 26.12 -22.96
C LEU A 108 -6.36 24.58 -22.79
N PRO A 109 -7.09 23.76 -23.56
CA PRO A 109 -7.07 22.29 -23.39
C PRO A 109 -5.69 21.68 -23.63
N GLU A 110 -4.99 22.13 -24.69
CA GLU A 110 -3.64 21.65 -25.00
C GLU A 110 -2.65 22.10 -23.92
N THR A 111 -2.77 23.34 -23.47
CA THR A 111 -1.93 23.91 -22.40
C THR A 111 -2.09 23.15 -21.08
N LEU A 112 -3.31 22.77 -20.72
CA LEU A 112 -3.55 21.94 -19.53
C LEU A 112 -2.91 20.55 -19.65
N THR A 113 -2.95 19.97 -20.84
CA THR A 113 -2.26 18.69 -21.08
C THR A 113 -0.75 18.83 -20.88
N ARG A 114 -0.13 19.88 -21.42
CA ARG A 114 1.30 20.17 -21.25
C ARG A 114 1.67 20.45 -19.78
N LEU A 115 0.81 21.14 -19.02
CA LEU A 115 1.01 21.36 -17.60
C LEU A 115 0.98 20.05 -16.79
N ARG A 116 0.12 19.11 -17.17
CA ARG A 116 0.09 17.76 -16.57
C ARG A 116 1.34 16.96 -16.92
N GLU A 117 1.78 16.98 -18.17
CA GLU A 117 3.04 16.35 -18.60
C GLU A 117 4.25 16.92 -17.86
N MET A 118 4.31 18.24 -17.69
CA MET A 118 5.34 18.91 -16.92
C MET A 118 5.35 18.41 -15.46
N ARG A 119 4.19 18.32 -14.82
CA ARG A 119 4.05 17.78 -13.46
C ARG A 119 4.52 16.33 -13.39
N GLU A 120 4.07 15.46 -14.28
CA GLU A 120 4.42 14.04 -14.32
C GLU A 120 5.92 13.80 -14.63
N SER A 121 6.58 14.79 -15.20
CA SER A 121 8.02 14.78 -15.47
C SER A 121 8.86 15.38 -14.33
N ASN A 122 8.22 15.95 -13.29
CA ASN A 122 8.88 16.64 -12.17
C ASN A 122 8.22 16.32 -10.82
N LEU A 123 8.06 15.06 -10.51
CA LEU A 123 7.37 14.60 -9.29
C LEU A 123 8.11 14.89 -7.99
N ASN A 124 9.35 15.39 -8.07
CA ASN A 124 10.14 15.88 -6.95
C ASN A 124 9.92 17.38 -6.64
N SER A 125 9.17 18.10 -7.49
CA SER A 125 8.96 19.54 -7.36
C SER A 125 7.63 19.85 -6.69
N VAL A 126 7.47 19.41 -5.44
CA VAL A 126 6.35 19.81 -4.59
C VAL A 126 6.70 21.11 -3.84
N ASN A 127 5.68 21.93 -3.55
CA ASN A 127 5.79 23.20 -2.84
C ASN A 127 6.67 24.25 -3.53
N LYS A 128 6.86 24.08 -4.85
CA LYS A 128 7.56 25.03 -5.72
C LYS A 128 6.73 25.28 -6.98
N PRO A 129 6.56 26.55 -7.39
CA PRO A 129 5.90 26.86 -8.64
C PRO A 129 6.82 26.52 -9.82
N LEU A 130 6.30 25.82 -10.82
CA LEU A 130 6.99 25.49 -12.06
C LEU A 130 6.38 26.27 -13.21
N PHE A 131 7.22 26.89 -14.02
CA PHE A 131 6.78 27.63 -15.21
C PHE A 131 6.95 26.76 -16.46
N LEU A 132 5.89 26.63 -17.25
CA LEU A 132 5.89 25.81 -18.46
C LEU A 132 6.90 26.31 -19.52
N GLN A 133 7.19 27.62 -19.53
CA GLN A 133 8.21 28.23 -20.40
C GLN A 133 9.62 27.71 -20.12
N ASP A 134 9.93 27.39 -18.84
CA ASP A 134 11.24 26.91 -18.42
C ASP A 134 11.33 25.38 -18.46
N PHE A 135 10.22 24.72 -18.79
CA PHE A 135 10.15 23.28 -18.73
C PHE A 135 10.94 22.64 -19.87
N VAL A 136 11.93 21.87 -19.49
CA VAL A 136 12.62 20.95 -20.38
C VAL A 136 12.30 19.53 -19.93
N PRO A 137 11.67 18.70 -20.80
CA PRO A 137 11.39 17.33 -20.44
C PRO A 137 12.66 16.58 -20.01
N SER A 138 12.57 15.86 -18.90
CA SER A 138 13.69 15.04 -18.43
C SER A 138 13.97 13.92 -19.44
N THR A 139 15.21 13.83 -19.89
CA THR A 139 15.72 12.76 -20.76
C THR A 139 16.40 11.66 -19.95
N THR A 140 16.28 11.69 -18.64
CA THR A 140 16.97 10.75 -17.75
C THR A 140 16.45 9.34 -17.96
N SER A 141 17.33 8.45 -18.42
CA SER A 141 17.03 7.01 -18.48
C SER A 141 17.03 6.44 -17.06
N TYR A 142 16.07 5.56 -16.80
CA TYR A 142 16.07 4.80 -15.57
C TYR A 142 17.25 3.82 -15.56
N ILE A 143 18.04 3.88 -14.50
CA ILE A 143 19.07 2.88 -14.20
C ILE A 143 18.72 2.31 -12.84
N PRO A 144 18.48 1.00 -12.71
CA PRO A 144 18.04 0.43 -11.44
C PRO A 144 19.05 0.67 -10.31
N PRO A 145 18.59 0.77 -9.05
CA PRO A 145 19.48 0.75 -7.90
C PRO A 145 20.23 -0.58 -7.84
N SER A 146 21.27 -0.68 -7.00
CA SER A 146 21.93 -1.96 -6.79
C SER A 146 21.00 -2.95 -6.08
N LEU A 147 20.29 -3.74 -6.87
CA LEU A 147 19.28 -4.70 -6.41
C LEU A 147 19.92 -5.80 -5.52
N GLU A 148 21.16 -6.18 -5.80
CA GLU A 148 21.92 -7.14 -4.99
C GLU A 148 22.19 -6.61 -3.58
N VAL A 149 22.53 -5.31 -3.44
CA VAL A 149 22.74 -4.67 -2.14
C VAL A 149 21.42 -4.63 -1.34
N ILE A 150 20.33 -4.25 -1.99
CA ILE A 150 19.00 -4.23 -1.36
C ILE A 150 18.62 -5.65 -0.89
N ASN A 151 18.81 -6.65 -1.74
CA ASN A 151 18.53 -8.05 -1.37
C ASN A 151 19.38 -8.49 -0.17
N THR A 152 20.65 -8.10 -0.12
CA THR A 152 21.54 -8.40 1.02
C THR A 152 20.99 -7.81 2.33
N PHE A 153 20.51 -6.58 2.31
CA PHE A 153 19.89 -5.97 3.49
C PHE A 153 18.60 -6.70 3.93
N LEU A 154 17.78 -7.15 2.98
CA LEU A 154 16.58 -7.95 3.29
C LEU A 154 16.96 -9.28 3.95
N GLU A 155 17.95 -9.99 3.41
CA GLU A 155 18.43 -11.26 3.99
C GLU A 155 19.02 -11.08 5.39
N GLN A 156 19.64 -9.91 5.66
CA GLN A 156 20.16 -9.54 6.98
C GLN A 156 19.09 -8.93 7.91
N LYS A 157 17.83 -8.85 7.46
CA LYS A 157 16.70 -8.24 8.20
C LYS A 157 16.91 -6.77 8.55
N GLN A 158 17.64 -6.04 7.72
CA GLN A 158 17.99 -4.63 7.90
C GLN A 158 17.10 -3.74 7.02
N ALA A 159 15.81 -3.64 7.36
CA ALA A 159 14.84 -2.86 6.60
C ALA A 159 15.26 -1.38 6.46
N ASP A 160 15.73 -0.75 7.54
CA ASP A 160 16.12 0.65 7.52
C ASP A 160 17.36 0.92 6.64
N ALA A 161 18.32 -0.01 6.59
CA ALA A 161 19.47 0.09 5.70
C ALA A 161 19.08 -0.03 4.22
N ALA A 162 18.11 -0.92 3.90
CA ALA A 162 17.56 -1.03 2.56
C ALA A 162 16.84 0.27 2.15
N LEU A 163 16.04 0.84 3.03
CA LEU A 163 15.32 2.10 2.79
C LEU A 163 16.28 3.28 2.63
N GLN A 164 17.30 3.37 3.47
CA GLN A 164 18.33 4.42 3.36
C GLN A 164 19.11 4.32 2.04
N ASN A 165 19.37 3.10 1.55
CA ASN A 165 20.01 2.89 0.25
C ASN A 165 19.13 3.40 -0.90
N ILE A 166 17.81 3.13 -0.87
CA ILE A 166 16.85 3.62 -1.84
C ILE A 166 16.71 5.15 -1.78
N GLU A 167 16.68 5.73 -0.59
CA GLU A 167 16.61 7.18 -0.40
C GLU A 167 17.86 7.89 -0.97
N ASN A 168 19.04 7.35 -0.70
CA ASN A 168 20.28 7.86 -1.26
C ASN A 168 20.32 7.75 -2.80
N TYR A 169 19.76 6.65 -3.34
CA TYR A 169 19.63 6.49 -4.79
C TYR A 169 18.69 7.55 -5.37
N LEU A 170 17.50 7.74 -4.82
CA LEU A 170 16.53 8.75 -5.27
C LEU A 170 17.10 10.17 -5.18
N SER A 171 17.81 10.49 -4.11
CA SER A 171 18.41 11.82 -3.90
C SER A 171 19.37 12.24 -5.02
N LYS A 172 20.10 11.30 -5.61
CA LYS A 172 20.99 11.57 -6.75
C LYS A 172 20.21 12.03 -7.99
N TYR A 173 19.06 11.40 -8.26
CA TYR A 173 18.22 11.74 -9.41
C TYR A 173 17.41 13.03 -9.19
N ILE A 174 16.98 13.31 -7.95
CA ILE A 174 16.32 14.57 -7.60
C ILE A 174 17.23 15.77 -7.89
N GLN A 175 18.53 15.65 -7.62
CA GLN A 175 19.49 16.72 -7.86
C GLN A 175 19.88 16.90 -9.33
N ALA A 176 19.86 15.81 -10.10
CA ALA A 176 20.41 15.82 -11.46
C ALA A 176 19.43 16.29 -12.55
N SER A 177 18.19 15.81 -12.57
CA SER A 177 17.33 15.95 -13.76
C SER A 177 15.83 15.79 -13.56
N GLY A 178 15.39 15.63 -12.32
CA GLY A 178 13.98 15.35 -12.00
C GLY A 178 13.60 13.87 -12.14
N ILE A 179 12.55 13.50 -11.43
CA ILE A 179 12.01 12.15 -11.40
C ILE A 179 10.66 12.15 -12.11
N THR A 180 10.54 11.30 -13.13
CA THR A 180 9.32 11.12 -13.91
C THR A 180 8.44 10.02 -13.30
N LYS A 181 7.16 10.02 -13.65
CA LYS A 181 6.22 8.95 -13.29
C LYS A 181 6.69 7.57 -13.78
N ASN A 182 7.24 7.51 -14.99
CA ASN A 182 7.77 6.28 -15.57
C ASN A 182 9.02 5.77 -14.80
N PHE A 183 9.86 6.68 -14.33
CA PHE A 183 10.99 6.35 -13.46
C PHE A 183 10.50 5.69 -12.15
N LEU A 184 9.49 6.28 -11.49
CA LEU A 184 8.91 5.72 -10.26
C LEU A 184 8.26 4.37 -10.51
N LEU A 185 7.60 4.19 -11.66
CA LEU A 185 7.01 2.90 -12.03
C LEU A 185 8.06 1.79 -12.13
N HIS A 186 9.17 2.06 -12.83
CA HIS A 186 10.25 1.07 -12.95
C HIS A 186 10.90 0.78 -11.60
N LEU A 187 11.16 1.80 -10.77
CA LEU A 187 11.70 1.61 -9.43
C LEU A 187 10.77 0.73 -8.58
N ARG A 188 9.47 0.99 -8.62
CA ARG A 188 8.48 0.20 -7.90
C ARG A 188 8.51 -1.26 -8.32
N LEU A 189 8.50 -1.54 -9.62
CA LEU A 189 8.52 -2.90 -10.15
C LEU A 189 9.79 -3.65 -9.75
N ASP A 190 10.95 -3.01 -9.81
CA ASP A 190 12.22 -3.62 -9.42
C ASP A 190 12.25 -3.98 -7.92
N ILE A 191 11.79 -3.05 -7.06
CA ILE A 191 11.76 -3.31 -5.61
C ILE A 191 10.70 -4.34 -5.25
N GLU A 192 9.50 -4.29 -5.84
CA GLU A 192 8.46 -5.31 -5.67
C GLU A 192 9.00 -6.70 -6.04
N GLN A 193 9.69 -6.83 -7.16
CA GLN A 193 10.27 -8.09 -7.61
C GLN A 193 11.24 -8.67 -6.59
N ILE A 194 12.14 -7.84 -6.03
CA ILE A 194 13.11 -8.31 -5.02
C ILE A 194 12.39 -8.71 -3.74
N VAL A 195 11.50 -7.88 -3.23
CA VAL A 195 10.78 -8.17 -1.99
C VAL A 195 9.93 -9.43 -2.13
N PHE A 196 9.25 -9.62 -3.26
CA PHE A 196 8.46 -10.82 -3.51
C PHE A 196 9.33 -12.08 -3.67
N SER A 197 10.49 -11.95 -4.32
CA SER A 197 11.47 -13.04 -4.39
C SER A 197 12.01 -13.41 -3.01
N TYR A 198 12.32 -12.43 -2.17
CA TYR A 198 12.74 -12.64 -0.79
C TYR A 198 11.67 -13.36 0.04
N LEU A 199 10.40 -12.93 -0.06
CA LEU A 199 9.28 -13.57 0.63
C LEU A 199 9.09 -15.02 0.15
N HIS A 200 9.05 -15.23 -1.15
CA HIS A 200 8.89 -16.57 -1.75
C HIS A 200 9.99 -17.54 -1.30
N LYS A 201 11.25 -17.11 -1.28
CA LYS A 201 12.38 -17.89 -0.77
C LYS A 201 12.18 -18.32 0.68
N ASN A 202 11.52 -17.50 1.49
CA ASN A 202 11.20 -17.76 2.88
C ASN A 202 9.83 -18.45 3.09
N GLY A 203 9.18 -18.91 1.99
CA GLY A 203 7.90 -19.60 2.03
C GLY A 203 6.69 -18.75 2.35
N ILE A 204 6.81 -17.42 2.23
CA ILE A 204 5.75 -16.44 2.51
C ILE A 204 5.02 -16.12 1.21
N GLU A 205 3.69 -16.17 1.24
CA GLU A 205 2.83 -15.81 0.11
C GLU A 205 2.60 -14.30 0.08
N ALA A 206 3.31 -13.62 -0.83
CA ALA A 206 3.27 -12.16 -0.93
C ALA A 206 1.86 -11.61 -1.20
N HIS A 207 1.07 -12.26 -2.06
CA HIS A 207 -0.28 -11.81 -2.39
C HIS A 207 -1.23 -11.85 -1.19
N THR A 208 -1.03 -12.80 -0.26
CA THR A 208 -1.81 -12.91 0.97
C THR A 208 -1.31 -11.92 2.03
N LEU A 209 0.02 -11.81 2.20
CA LEU A 209 0.62 -10.86 3.16
C LEU A 209 0.25 -9.39 2.87
N PHE A 210 0.11 -9.06 1.59
CA PHE A 210 -0.19 -7.71 1.11
C PHE A 210 -1.63 -7.52 0.62
N SER A 211 -2.57 -8.35 1.04
CA SER A 211 -3.99 -8.25 0.70
C SER A 211 -4.72 -7.27 1.65
N SER A 212 -4.32 -6.00 1.70
CA SER A 212 -4.95 -5.00 2.57
C SER A 212 -5.36 -3.76 1.79
N GLU A 213 -6.45 -3.10 2.23
CA GLU A 213 -6.90 -1.81 1.69
C GLU A 213 -5.80 -0.74 1.82
N GLU A 214 -5.02 -0.78 2.90
CA GLU A 214 -3.88 0.11 3.12
C GLU A 214 -2.85 0.02 1.98
N ARG A 215 -2.51 -1.21 1.55
CA ARG A 215 -1.62 -1.40 0.41
C ARG A 215 -2.19 -0.82 -0.87
N ASP A 216 -3.48 -1.06 -1.13
CA ASP A 216 -4.13 -0.61 -2.37
C ASP A 216 -4.16 0.93 -2.44
N GLU A 217 -4.34 1.58 -1.31
CA GLU A 217 -4.23 3.03 -1.21
C GLU A 217 -2.80 3.52 -1.47
N LEU A 218 -1.81 2.92 -0.81
CA LEU A 218 -0.39 3.29 -0.95
C LEU A 218 0.12 3.07 -2.38
N ILE A 219 -0.23 1.94 -3.01
CA ILE A 219 0.20 1.64 -4.39
C ILE A 219 -0.45 2.58 -5.40
N THR A 220 -1.71 2.95 -5.19
CA THR A 220 -2.41 3.88 -6.07
C THR A 220 -1.76 5.25 -6.07
N LYS A 221 -1.35 5.74 -4.89
CA LYS A 221 -0.71 7.05 -4.71
C LYS A 221 0.79 7.04 -5.04
N SER A 222 1.43 5.88 -5.07
CA SER A 222 2.90 5.76 -5.17
C SER A 222 3.53 6.45 -6.39
N LEU A 223 2.78 6.63 -7.47
CA LEU A 223 3.25 7.28 -8.70
C LEU A 223 2.94 8.78 -8.79
N ASP A 224 2.31 9.35 -7.77
CA ASP A 224 1.91 10.76 -7.78
C ASP A 224 3.05 11.70 -7.36
N ALA A 225 3.91 11.27 -6.44
CA ALA A 225 5.08 12.02 -5.99
C ALA A 225 6.12 11.10 -5.31
N VAL A 226 7.39 11.54 -5.27
CA VAL A 226 8.50 10.79 -4.66
C VAL A 226 8.23 10.41 -3.19
N PRO A 227 7.71 11.28 -2.32
CA PRO A 227 7.39 10.90 -0.93
C PRO A 227 6.40 9.76 -0.83
N TYR A 228 5.38 9.70 -1.70
CA TYR A 228 4.40 8.61 -1.70
C TYR A 228 4.99 7.29 -2.18
N MET A 229 5.87 7.34 -3.19
CA MET A 229 6.65 6.16 -3.58
C MET A 229 7.45 5.64 -2.39
N PHE A 230 8.16 6.52 -1.67
CA PHE A 230 8.99 6.12 -0.54
C PHE A 230 8.15 5.53 0.60
N ASN A 231 6.95 6.04 0.86
CA ASN A 231 6.03 5.46 1.85
C ASN A 231 5.55 4.07 1.45
N TYR A 232 5.21 3.87 0.18
CA TYR A 232 4.85 2.55 -0.32
C TYR A 232 6.00 1.55 -0.18
N LEU A 233 7.23 1.95 -0.57
CA LEU A 233 8.40 1.09 -0.46
C LEU A 233 8.77 0.79 1.00
N ARG A 234 8.58 1.76 1.89
CA ARG A 234 8.75 1.56 3.33
C ARG A 234 7.77 0.52 3.85
N TYR A 235 6.49 0.67 3.58
CA TYR A 235 5.46 -0.30 3.93
C TYR A 235 5.82 -1.71 3.44
N LEU A 236 6.18 -1.81 2.17
CA LEU A 236 6.51 -3.09 1.53
C LEU A 236 7.71 -3.78 2.19
N ILE A 237 8.81 -3.06 2.40
CA ILE A 237 10.07 -3.59 2.94
C ILE A 237 9.94 -3.90 4.43
N GLN A 238 9.38 -2.98 5.23
CA GLN A 238 9.22 -3.20 6.67
C GLN A 238 8.30 -4.38 6.95
N ARG A 239 7.13 -4.43 6.29
CA ARG A 239 6.19 -5.54 6.44
C ARG A 239 6.79 -6.89 6.08
N ALA A 240 7.58 -6.95 4.99
CA ALA A 240 8.24 -8.18 4.55
C ALA A 240 9.29 -8.66 5.56
N VAL A 241 10.13 -7.76 6.08
CA VAL A 241 11.21 -8.07 7.03
C VAL A 241 10.63 -8.42 8.41
N GLU A 242 9.65 -7.66 8.89
CA GLU A 242 8.99 -7.92 10.18
C GLU A 242 8.31 -9.28 10.17
N TYR A 243 7.56 -9.59 9.10
CA TYR A 243 6.86 -10.86 9.01
C TYR A 243 7.82 -12.06 8.89
N ASN A 244 8.90 -11.92 8.10
CA ASN A 244 9.93 -12.96 8.03
C ASN A 244 10.66 -13.14 9.39
N SER A 245 10.82 -12.08 10.17
CA SER A 245 11.37 -12.16 11.52
C SER A 245 10.43 -12.89 12.46
N PHE A 246 9.15 -12.57 12.42
CA PHE A 246 8.10 -13.22 13.20
C PHE A 246 8.02 -14.74 12.95
N ILE A 247 8.09 -15.17 11.68
CA ILE A 247 8.08 -16.61 11.35
C ILE A 247 9.30 -17.35 11.90
N ASN A 248 10.45 -16.66 11.94
CA ASN A 248 11.71 -17.28 12.40
C ASN A 248 11.93 -17.18 13.91
N GLU A 249 11.12 -16.39 14.63
CA GLU A 249 11.04 -16.46 16.09
C GLU A 249 10.38 -17.78 16.49
N LYS A 250 11.11 -18.60 17.29
CA LYS A 250 10.69 -19.94 17.67
C LYS A 250 9.25 -19.94 18.18
N ASP A 251 8.43 -20.81 17.61
CA ASP A 251 7.12 -21.27 18.08
C ASP A 251 5.89 -20.43 17.70
N SER A 252 5.99 -19.16 17.34
CA SER A 252 4.82 -18.26 17.18
C SER A 252 3.80 -18.71 16.11
N VAL A 253 4.26 -19.13 14.93
CA VAL A 253 3.34 -19.51 13.83
C VAL A 253 2.68 -20.85 14.07
N VAL A 254 3.46 -21.84 14.54
CA VAL A 254 2.92 -23.19 14.82
C VAL A 254 1.98 -23.13 16.02
N ASP A 255 2.26 -22.29 17.03
CA ASP A 255 1.37 -22.07 18.17
C ASP A 255 0.03 -21.43 17.74
N ILE A 256 0.05 -20.47 16.81
CA ILE A 256 -1.18 -19.92 16.24
C ILE A 256 -2.00 -21.03 15.57
N VAL A 257 -1.36 -21.87 14.76
CA VAL A 257 -2.00 -22.99 14.05
C VAL A 257 -2.56 -24.00 15.06
N LEU A 258 -1.78 -24.36 16.09
CA LEU A 258 -2.21 -25.27 17.15
C LEU A 258 -3.42 -24.72 17.92
N ASN A 259 -3.37 -23.47 18.30
CA ASN A 259 -4.48 -22.80 18.99
C ASN A 259 -5.75 -22.78 18.12
N TYR A 260 -5.62 -22.50 16.83
CA TYR A 260 -6.74 -22.56 15.91
C TYR A 260 -7.32 -23.98 15.83
N ILE A 261 -6.46 -25.00 15.65
CA ILE A 261 -6.90 -26.41 15.61
C ILE A 261 -7.64 -26.77 16.91
N HIS A 262 -7.14 -26.36 18.08
CA HIS A 262 -7.77 -26.67 19.37
C HIS A 262 -9.14 -26.03 19.54
N GLN A 263 -9.35 -24.84 18.98
CA GLN A 263 -10.62 -24.13 19.08
C GLN A 263 -11.64 -24.64 18.05
N HIS A 264 -11.19 -25.05 16.87
CA HIS A 264 -12.00 -25.37 15.70
C HIS A 264 -11.94 -26.86 15.27
N TYR A 265 -11.39 -27.74 16.10
CA TYR A 265 -11.13 -29.16 15.72
C TYR A 265 -12.34 -29.90 15.18
N SER A 266 -13.55 -29.52 15.53
CA SER A 266 -14.81 -30.14 15.04
C SER A 266 -15.23 -29.67 13.65
N GLU A 267 -14.60 -28.62 13.13
CA GLU A 267 -14.89 -28.02 11.83
C GLU A 267 -14.05 -28.66 10.71
N ASP A 268 -14.35 -28.31 9.47
CA ASP A 268 -13.54 -28.73 8.32
C ASP A 268 -12.28 -27.87 8.22
N ILE A 269 -11.16 -28.40 8.69
CA ILE A 269 -9.87 -27.71 8.69
C ILE A 269 -9.02 -28.24 7.53
N SER A 270 -8.71 -27.40 6.55
CA SER A 270 -7.80 -27.72 5.48
C SER A 270 -6.39 -27.15 5.73
N ARG A 271 -5.38 -27.81 5.14
CA ARG A 271 -3.99 -27.33 5.16
C ARG A 271 -3.86 -25.97 4.49
N THR A 272 -4.59 -25.73 3.41
CA THR A 272 -4.58 -24.47 2.66
C THR A 272 -5.15 -23.35 3.54
N MET A 273 -6.29 -23.56 4.17
CA MET A 273 -6.91 -22.57 5.07
C MET A 273 -5.97 -22.18 6.22
N LEU A 274 -5.29 -23.16 6.84
CA LEU A 274 -4.33 -22.87 7.90
C LEU A 274 -3.10 -22.09 7.38
N ALA A 275 -2.67 -22.39 6.17
CA ALA A 275 -1.54 -21.70 5.55
C ALA A 275 -1.89 -20.25 5.18
N ASP A 276 -3.08 -20.01 4.62
CA ASP A 276 -3.59 -18.67 4.30
C ASP A 276 -3.74 -17.80 5.56
N MET A 277 -4.21 -18.40 6.67
CA MET A 277 -4.35 -17.70 7.95
C MET A 277 -3.01 -17.14 8.48
N VAL A 278 -1.91 -17.84 8.18
CA VAL A 278 -0.56 -17.44 8.59
C VAL A 278 0.30 -17.00 7.40
N TYR A 279 -0.29 -16.55 6.30
CA TYR A 279 0.38 -16.03 5.09
C TYR A 279 1.53 -16.90 4.56
N LEU A 280 1.45 -18.21 4.76
CA LEU A 280 2.49 -19.16 4.34
C LEU A 280 2.03 -20.02 3.18
N ASN A 281 3.03 -20.49 2.39
CA ASN A 281 2.80 -21.55 1.45
C ASN A 281 2.41 -22.84 2.20
N PRO A 282 1.37 -23.59 1.74
CA PRO A 282 0.90 -24.82 2.40
C PRO A 282 1.98 -25.88 2.62
N ASP A 283 2.91 -26.05 1.68
CA ASP A 283 4.00 -27.02 1.80
C ASP A 283 5.08 -26.54 2.77
N TYR A 284 5.33 -25.24 2.83
CA TYR A 284 6.23 -24.67 3.82
C TYR A 284 5.66 -24.81 5.24
N LEU A 285 4.38 -24.46 5.45
CA LEU A 285 3.70 -24.65 6.73
C LEU A 285 3.75 -26.13 7.17
N ALA A 286 3.46 -27.07 6.26
CA ALA A 286 3.49 -28.49 6.59
C ALA A 286 4.88 -28.97 7.05
N ARG A 287 5.96 -28.48 6.42
CA ARG A 287 7.34 -28.78 6.85
C ARG A 287 7.66 -28.15 8.22
N LEU A 288 7.28 -26.90 8.42
CA LEU A 288 7.50 -26.18 9.67
C LEU A 288 6.76 -26.86 10.82
N PHE A 289 5.47 -27.15 10.64
CA PHE A 289 4.62 -27.84 11.61
C PHE A 289 5.19 -29.22 11.97
N LYS A 290 5.57 -30.03 10.96
CA LYS A 290 6.17 -31.34 11.19
C LYS A 290 7.51 -31.27 11.92
N LYS A 291 8.32 -30.25 11.64
CA LYS A 291 9.61 -30.02 12.34
C LYS A 291 9.41 -29.75 13.82
N GLN A 292 8.39 -29.00 14.19
CA GLN A 292 8.13 -28.61 15.61
C GLN A 292 7.32 -29.65 16.36
N THR A 293 6.24 -30.18 15.76
CA THR A 293 5.32 -31.12 16.42
C THR A 293 5.68 -32.59 16.24
N GLN A 294 6.68 -32.90 15.39
CA GLN A 294 7.09 -34.25 14.96
C GLN A 294 5.98 -35.05 14.26
N THR A 295 4.86 -34.42 13.89
CA THR A 295 3.74 -35.05 13.21
C THR A 295 3.19 -34.18 12.09
N SER A 296 2.43 -34.76 11.15
CA SER A 296 1.77 -33.97 10.13
C SER A 296 0.52 -33.24 10.69
N ILE A 297 0.13 -32.11 10.10
CA ILE A 297 -1.07 -31.37 10.47
C ILE A 297 -2.31 -32.28 10.50
N ILE A 298 -2.50 -33.11 9.46
CA ILE A 298 -3.65 -34.01 9.36
C ILE A 298 -3.64 -35.04 10.51
N ASN A 299 -2.49 -35.64 10.78
CA ASN A 299 -2.35 -36.63 11.85
C ASN A 299 -2.57 -35.96 13.21
N TYR A 300 -2.07 -34.75 13.41
CA TYR A 300 -2.29 -34.00 14.64
C TYR A 300 -3.78 -33.74 14.89
N ILE A 301 -4.50 -33.21 13.88
CA ILE A 301 -5.96 -32.98 13.98
C ILE A 301 -6.68 -34.28 14.29
N THR A 302 -6.31 -35.37 13.59
CA THR A 302 -6.91 -36.68 13.80
C THR A 302 -6.72 -37.17 15.23
N THR A 303 -5.49 -37.13 15.73
CA THR A 303 -5.18 -37.55 17.11
C THR A 303 -5.93 -36.70 18.14
N TYR A 304 -5.93 -35.39 17.96
CA TYR A 304 -6.64 -34.46 18.84
C TYR A 304 -8.15 -34.72 18.89
N ARG A 305 -8.78 -34.92 17.73
CA ARG A 305 -10.20 -35.31 17.64
C ARG A 305 -10.51 -36.62 18.36
N LEU A 306 -9.62 -37.62 18.22
CA LEU A 306 -9.79 -38.92 18.90
C LEU A 306 -9.62 -38.81 20.40
N GLU A 307 -8.70 -37.97 20.89
CA GLU A 307 -8.56 -37.71 22.35
C GLU A 307 -9.85 -37.01 22.87
N LYS A 308 -10.38 -36.02 22.16
CA LYS A 308 -11.66 -35.41 22.51
C LYS A 308 -12.84 -36.38 22.43
N ALA A 309 -12.81 -37.33 21.49
CA ALA A 309 -13.81 -38.40 21.42
C ALA A 309 -13.73 -39.33 22.64
N LYS A 310 -12.52 -39.69 23.11
CA LYS A 310 -12.36 -40.49 24.34
C LYS A 310 -12.98 -39.80 25.57
N GLU A 311 -12.72 -38.48 25.71
CA GLU A 311 -13.30 -37.66 26.82
C GLU A 311 -14.86 -37.71 26.77
N LEU A 312 -15.46 -37.53 25.58
CA LEU A 312 -16.91 -37.56 25.40
C LEU A 312 -17.54 -38.95 25.55
N LEU A 313 -16.79 -40.01 25.21
CA LEU A 313 -17.25 -41.39 25.35
C LEU A 313 -17.39 -41.84 26.82
N LEU A 314 -16.71 -41.21 27.76
CA LEU A 314 -16.87 -41.44 29.20
C LEU A 314 -18.25 -41.05 29.69
N ASN A 315 -18.98 -40.17 28.99
CA ASN A 315 -20.35 -39.87 29.33
C ASN A 315 -21.31 -40.86 28.63
N PRO A 316 -22.00 -41.74 29.38
CA PRO A 316 -22.88 -42.75 28.81
C PRO A 316 -24.13 -42.17 28.14
N ASP A 317 -24.53 -40.94 28.51
CA ASP A 317 -25.75 -40.30 28.00
C ASP A 317 -25.59 -39.75 26.55
N ILE A 318 -24.32 -39.64 26.05
CA ILE A 318 -24.08 -39.15 24.72
C ILE A 318 -23.99 -40.34 23.75
N PRO A 319 -24.90 -40.50 22.77
CA PRO A 319 -24.83 -41.57 21.76
C PRO A 319 -23.49 -41.50 20.98
N VAL A 320 -22.88 -42.67 20.65
CA VAL A 320 -21.57 -42.73 19.97
C VAL A 320 -21.59 -42.01 18.62
N GLY A 321 -22.72 -42.08 17.89
CA GLY A 321 -22.93 -41.32 16.66
C GLY A 321 -22.88 -39.80 16.90
N THR A 322 -23.41 -39.32 18.02
CA THR A 322 -23.35 -37.90 18.40
C THR A 322 -21.92 -37.51 18.80
N VAL A 323 -21.15 -38.40 19.44
CA VAL A 323 -19.74 -38.16 19.71
C VAL A 323 -18.96 -37.98 18.42
N ALA A 324 -19.17 -38.85 17.41
CA ALA A 324 -18.54 -38.69 16.09
C ALA A 324 -18.81 -37.32 15.48
N LEU A 325 -20.05 -36.88 15.47
CA LEU A 325 -20.43 -35.54 14.96
C LEU A 325 -19.77 -34.41 15.73
N LYS A 326 -19.78 -34.47 17.06
CA LYS A 326 -19.18 -33.44 17.94
C LYS A 326 -17.68 -33.28 17.76
N VAL A 327 -16.99 -34.32 17.31
CA VAL A 327 -15.54 -34.28 17.06
C VAL A 327 -15.19 -34.09 15.57
N GLY A 328 -16.19 -33.75 14.75
CA GLY A 328 -15.98 -33.36 13.34
C GLY A 328 -15.99 -34.52 12.33
N TYR A 329 -16.62 -35.66 12.67
CA TYR A 329 -16.80 -36.77 11.72
C TYR A 329 -18.28 -36.96 11.36
N GLY A 330 -18.63 -36.51 10.13
CA GLY A 330 -19.99 -36.70 9.61
C GLY A 330 -20.35 -38.16 9.28
N ASN A 331 -19.35 -39.04 9.09
CA ASN A 331 -19.57 -40.44 8.78
C ASN A 331 -19.15 -41.34 9.97
N TYR A 332 -20.12 -41.93 10.62
CA TYR A 332 -19.90 -42.82 11.77
C TYR A 332 -19.04 -44.06 11.45
N SER A 333 -19.28 -44.70 10.29
CA SER A 333 -18.48 -45.90 9.91
C SER A 333 -17.00 -45.60 9.73
N TYR A 334 -16.71 -44.46 9.12
CA TYR A 334 -15.34 -43.96 9.00
C TYR A 334 -14.74 -43.64 10.37
N PHE A 335 -15.46 -42.90 11.21
CA PHE A 335 -15.02 -42.61 12.57
C PHE A 335 -14.71 -43.88 13.37
N SER A 336 -15.63 -44.85 13.36
CA SER A 336 -15.48 -46.08 14.13
C SER A 336 -14.28 -46.92 13.70
N LYS A 337 -14.03 -46.98 12.39
CA LYS A 337 -12.84 -47.64 11.84
C LYS A 337 -11.56 -46.93 12.25
N LEU A 338 -11.52 -45.59 12.05
CA LEU A 338 -10.37 -44.77 12.38
C LEU A 338 -10.03 -44.84 13.88
N PHE A 339 -11.07 -44.76 14.76
CA PHE A 339 -10.92 -44.89 16.19
C PHE A 339 -10.33 -46.27 16.57
N LYS A 340 -10.83 -47.34 15.98
CA LYS A 340 -10.29 -48.70 16.21
C LYS A 340 -8.84 -48.82 15.74
N ASP A 341 -8.51 -48.29 14.57
CA ASP A 341 -7.16 -48.34 14.03
C ASP A 341 -6.13 -47.63 14.89
N VAL A 342 -6.51 -46.50 15.50
CA VAL A 342 -5.62 -45.65 16.33
C VAL A 342 -5.63 -46.07 17.80
N VAL A 343 -6.81 -46.37 18.37
CA VAL A 343 -7.00 -46.64 19.81
C VAL A 343 -6.95 -48.12 20.14
N GLY A 344 -7.07 -49.02 19.13
CA GLY A 344 -6.99 -50.47 19.28
C GLY A 344 -8.33 -51.14 19.61
N CYS A 345 -9.41 -50.40 19.87
CA CYS A 345 -10.75 -50.92 20.10
C CYS A 345 -11.83 -49.97 19.52
N THR A 346 -13.02 -50.50 19.29
CA THR A 346 -14.12 -49.67 18.77
C THR A 346 -14.59 -48.64 19.83
N PRO A 347 -15.25 -47.55 19.42
CA PRO A 347 -15.81 -46.56 20.37
C PRO A 347 -16.78 -47.16 21.38
N ASN A 348 -17.59 -48.16 20.94
CA ASN A 348 -18.51 -48.86 21.82
C ASN A 348 -17.78 -49.75 22.83
N GLU A 349 -16.69 -50.42 22.44
CA GLU A 349 -15.84 -51.23 23.34
C GLU A 349 -15.10 -50.33 24.35
N TYR A 350 -14.60 -49.14 23.89
CA TYR A 350 -13.92 -48.17 24.73
C TYR A 350 -14.85 -47.63 25.83
N ARG A 351 -16.10 -47.35 25.51
CA ARG A 351 -17.12 -46.91 26.49
C ARG A 351 -17.40 -47.90 27.62
N LYS A 352 -17.22 -49.18 27.34
CA LYS A 352 -17.51 -50.27 28.31
C LYS A 352 -16.34 -50.59 29.24
N LYS A 353 -15.18 -50.00 28.98
CA LYS A 353 -14.00 -50.07 29.85
C LYS A 353 -14.09 -49.09 30.98
#